data_0c975df69f1a9127fdf4ee89ef921f02
#
_entry.id   0c975df69f1a9127fdf4ee89ef921f02
#
_cell.length_a   1.000
_cell.length_b   1.000
_cell.length_c   1.000
_cell.angle_alpha   90.00
_cell.angle_beta   90.00
_cell.angle_gamma   90.00
#
_symmetry.space_group_name_H-M   'P 1'
#
loop_
_entity.id
_entity.type
_entity.pdbx_description
1 polymer ?
#
loop_
_entity_poly.entity_id
_entity_poly.type
_entity_poly.pdbx_seq_one_letter_code
_entity_poly.pdbx_strand_id
1 'polypeptide(L)'
;MVVDTWAKVAPRTDTRRCTQYEGDYEALTPLKQLADTYHVSILAVHHLRKTGAADVLDEITGSTGLTGAVDGTLILKRERGQLDATLFVTGRDVEREQQLALRFETETAQWRLLGNAEEVGHTRARKEILDLLREHPQLQEGMRPRELAGALEKNYHTTRSLLGKMVDAGEVTRVGSRYVAPPLKPEHLPGNETRGQPERFVQSTSATSP
;
A
#
# COMPACT_ATOMS: atom_id res chain seq x y z
N MET A 1 20.42 -2.95 15.43
CA MET A 1 21.22 -3.98 14.70
C MET A 1 20.33 -4.69 13.70
N VAL A 2 20.84 -5.09 12.51
CA VAL A 2 20.07 -5.87 11.52
C VAL A 2 20.76 -7.21 11.28
N VAL A 3 19.97 -8.30 11.27
CA VAL A 3 20.41 -9.68 10.98
C VAL A 3 19.73 -10.14 9.69
N ASP A 4 20.47 -10.19 8.58
CA ASP A 4 19.96 -10.58 7.26
C ASP A 4 20.75 -11.79 6.74
N THR A 5 20.18 -12.95 6.73
CA THR A 5 18.85 -13.41 7.19
C THR A 5 18.99 -14.26 8.44
N TRP A 6 17.93 -14.32 9.25
CA TRP A 6 17.89 -15.13 10.47
C TRP A 6 18.28 -16.60 10.21
N ALA A 7 17.78 -17.19 9.14
CA ALA A 7 18.05 -18.59 8.78
C ALA A 7 19.55 -18.93 8.63
N LYS A 8 20.43 -17.94 8.42
CA LYS A 8 21.90 -18.16 8.33
C LYS A 8 22.60 -18.20 9.66
N VAL A 9 22.03 -17.57 10.67
CA VAL A 9 22.65 -17.42 12.02
C VAL A 9 21.90 -18.20 13.07
N ALA A 10 20.67 -18.65 12.79
CA ALA A 10 19.87 -19.44 13.72
C ALA A 10 20.60 -20.73 14.09
N PRO A 11 20.67 -21.07 15.40
CA PRO A 11 21.18 -22.36 15.83
C PRO A 11 20.34 -23.49 15.24
N ARG A 12 20.98 -24.61 14.95
CA ARG A 12 20.24 -25.80 14.46
C ARG A 12 19.46 -26.42 15.61
N THR A 13 18.15 -26.45 15.48
CA THR A 13 17.27 -27.08 16.47
C THR A 13 17.40 -28.61 16.38
N ASP A 14 17.68 -29.27 17.50
CA ASP A 14 17.62 -30.72 17.57
C ASP A 14 16.17 -31.17 17.82
N THR A 15 15.45 -31.44 16.73
CA THR A 15 14.04 -31.87 16.76
C THR A 15 13.81 -33.21 17.48
N ARG A 16 14.86 -33.89 17.92
CA ARG A 16 14.76 -35.10 18.74
C ARG A 16 14.55 -34.74 20.23
N ARG A 17 14.89 -33.54 20.65
CA ARG A 17 14.88 -33.10 22.06
C ARG A 17 13.77 -32.11 22.39
N CYS A 18 13.28 -31.35 21.41
CA CYS A 18 12.23 -30.36 21.60
C CYS A 18 11.35 -30.26 20.38
N THR A 19 10.15 -29.71 20.54
CA THR A 19 9.27 -29.37 19.43
C THR A 19 9.87 -28.26 18.57
N GLN A 20 9.45 -28.12 17.32
CA GLN A 20 9.89 -27.04 16.46
C GLN A 20 9.55 -25.66 17.10
N TYR A 21 8.40 -25.55 17.76
CA TYR A 21 8.00 -24.34 18.47
C TYR A 21 9.03 -23.94 19.56
N GLU A 22 9.35 -24.89 20.45
CA GLU A 22 10.31 -24.64 21.53
C GLU A 22 11.70 -24.27 20.97
N GLY A 23 12.15 -24.98 19.94
CA GLY A 23 13.43 -24.71 19.31
C GLY A 23 13.51 -23.35 18.63
N ASP A 24 12.45 -22.93 17.92
CA ASP A 24 12.39 -21.63 17.27
C ASP A 24 12.31 -20.48 18.30
N TYR A 25 11.57 -20.70 19.40
CA TYR A 25 11.50 -19.75 20.51
C TYR A 25 12.84 -19.59 21.24
N GLU A 26 13.47 -20.71 21.60
CA GLU A 26 14.76 -20.72 22.28
C GLU A 26 15.87 -20.12 21.42
N ALA A 27 15.82 -20.32 20.11
CA ALA A 27 16.80 -19.78 19.18
C ALA A 27 16.86 -18.24 19.17
N LEU A 28 15.73 -17.56 19.38
CA LEU A 28 15.64 -16.10 19.43
C LEU A 28 15.95 -15.52 20.81
N THR A 29 15.89 -16.33 21.88
CA THR A 29 16.11 -15.89 23.25
C THR A 29 17.43 -15.14 23.45
N PRO A 30 18.60 -15.56 22.90
CA PRO A 30 19.86 -14.83 23.04
C PRO A 30 19.82 -13.44 22.41
N LEU A 31 19.12 -13.27 21.26
CA LEU A 31 18.96 -11.95 20.64
C LEU A 31 18.10 -11.02 21.49
N LYS A 32 17.03 -11.55 22.07
CA LYS A 32 16.18 -10.80 23.01
C LYS A 32 16.99 -10.34 24.23
N GLN A 33 17.79 -11.23 24.84
CA GLN A 33 18.64 -10.90 25.96
C GLN A 33 19.67 -9.81 25.62
N LEU A 34 20.27 -9.86 24.42
CA LEU A 34 21.17 -8.82 23.93
C LEU A 34 20.45 -7.47 23.77
N ALA A 35 19.26 -7.49 23.15
CA ALA A 35 18.45 -6.29 22.97
C ALA A 35 18.14 -5.63 24.32
N ASP A 36 17.71 -6.42 25.30
CA ASP A 36 17.37 -5.94 26.65
C ASP A 36 18.60 -5.46 27.43
N THR A 37 19.72 -6.20 27.37
CA THR A 37 20.94 -5.85 28.09
C THR A 37 21.58 -4.56 27.60
N TYR A 38 21.61 -4.36 26.30
CA TYR A 38 22.26 -3.21 25.66
C TYR A 38 21.30 -2.11 25.25
N HIS A 39 20.00 -2.26 25.52
CA HIS A 39 18.94 -1.31 25.15
C HIS A 39 18.97 -0.96 23.66
N VAL A 40 19.12 -1.97 22.80
CA VAL A 40 19.18 -1.80 21.35
C VAL A 40 18.06 -2.56 20.66
N SER A 41 17.53 -1.99 19.58
CA SER A 41 16.60 -2.71 18.70
C SER A 41 17.37 -3.68 17.79
N ILE A 42 16.86 -4.91 17.67
CA ILE A 42 17.38 -5.93 16.76
C ILE A 42 16.29 -6.28 15.74
N LEU A 43 16.57 -6.08 14.45
CA LEU A 43 15.71 -6.48 13.34
C LEU A 43 16.26 -7.77 12.74
N ALA A 44 15.51 -8.87 12.89
CA ALA A 44 15.83 -10.16 12.27
C ALA A 44 15.01 -10.34 10.98
N VAL A 45 15.67 -10.40 9.84
CA VAL A 45 15.03 -10.60 8.53
C VAL A 45 14.80 -12.08 8.30
N HIS A 46 13.56 -12.45 7.94
CA HIS A 46 13.15 -13.81 7.70
C HIS A 46 12.31 -13.93 6.43
N HIS A 47 12.29 -15.12 5.82
CA HIS A 47 11.53 -15.36 4.60
C HIS A 47 10.11 -15.82 4.91
N LEU A 48 9.17 -15.41 4.04
CA LEU A 48 7.81 -15.93 4.04
C LEU A 48 7.72 -17.24 3.24
N ARG A 49 6.75 -18.07 3.58
CA ARG A 49 6.38 -19.26 2.76
C ARG A 49 5.84 -18.80 1.41
N LYS A 50 6.09 -19.59 0.37
CA LYS A 50 5.57 -19.31 -0.99
C LYS A 50 4.07 -19.57 -1.12
N THR A 51 3.51 -20.40 -0.26
CA THR A 51 2.07 -20.71 -0.22
C THR A 51 1.40 -19.72 0.72
N GLY A 52 0.39 -18.99 0.23
CA GLY A 52 -0.40 -18.11 1.06
C GLY A 52 -1.12 -18.89 2.17
N ALA A 53 -1.39 -18.23 3.29
CA ALA A 53 -2.19 -18.75 4.39
C ALA A 53 -3.41 -17.84 4.64
N ALA A 54 -4.38 -18.37 5.41
CA ALA A 54 -5.56 -17.59 5.81
C ALA A 54 -5.17 -16.45 6.75
N ASP A 55 -4.20 -16.67 7.62
CA ASP A 55 -3.59 -15.67 8.48
C ASP A 55 -2.20 -15.29 7.91
N VAL A 56 -1.94 -13.98 7.88
CA VAL A 56 -0.67 -13.42 7.41
C VAL A 56 0.52 -13.90 8.26
N LEU A 57 0.33 -14.10 9.57
CA LEU A 57 1.37 -14.60 10.47
C LEU A 57 1.76 -16.05 10.17
N ASP A 58 0.81 -16.87 9.68
CA ASP A 58 1.08 -18.26 9.29
C ASP A 58 1.95 -18.37 8.04
N GLU A 59 2.17 -17.28 7.30
CA GLU A 59 3.07 -17.26 6.16
C GLU A 59 4.56 -17.18 6.56
N ILE A 60 4.85 -16.87 7.81
CA ILE A 60 6.23 -16.87 8.30
C ILE A 60 6.76 -18.31 8.29
N THR A 61 7.91 -18.50 7.65
CA THR A 61 8.54 -19.84 7.60
C THR A 61 9.04 -20.22 8.98
N GLY A 62 8.64 -21.38 9.49
CA GLY A 62 8.96 -21.83 10.85
C GLY A 62 7.70 -22.16 11.63
N SER A 63 7.78 -22.08 12.92
CA SER A 63 6.65 -22.25 13.83
C SER A 63 6.16 -20.90 14.37
N THR A 64 5.01 -20.89 15.03
CA THR A 64 4.52 -19.75 15.81
C THR A 64 5.44 -19.36 16.97
N GLY A 65 6.44 -20.18 17.29
CA GLY A 65 7.51 -19.88 18.25
C GLY A 65 8.34 -18.66 17.85
N LEU A 66 8.57 -18.43 16.55
CA LEU A 66 9.29 -17.23 16.08
C LEU A 66 8.51 -15.95 16.37
N THR A 67 7.22 -15.91 16.05
CA THR A 67 6.38 -14.72 16.31
C THR A 67 6.12 -14.50 17.79
N GLY A 68 6.06 -15.57 18.58
CA GLY A 68 5.91 -15.50 20.04
C GLY A 68 7.15 -14.98 20.78
N ALA A 69 8.35 -15.09 20.19
CA ALA A 69 9.61 -14.71 20.82
C ALA A 69 10.02 -13.24 20.57
N VAL A 70 9.32 -12.52 19.71
CA VAL A 70 9.63 -11.11 19.33
C VAL A 70 8.61 -10.14 19.89
N ASP A 71 9.00 -8.88 20.07
CA ASP A 71 8.10 -7.82 20.53
C ASP A 71 7.19 -7.30 19.42
N GLY A 72 7.62 -7.42 18.18
CA GLY A 72 6.84 -7.00 17.00
C GLY A 72 7.22 -7.74 15.73
N THR A 73 6.27 -7.81 14.82
CA THR A 73 6.39 -8.48 13.52
C THR A 73 6.00 -7.52 12.41
N LEU A 74 6.88 -7.42 11.39
CA LEU A 74 6.68 -6.63 10.20
C LEU A 74 6.67 -7.59 8.99
N ILE A 75 5.56 -7.67 8.27
CA ILE A 75 5.46 -8.54 7.09
C ILE A 75 5.29 -7.68 5.85
N LEU A 76 6.33 -7.63 5.01
CA LEU A 76 6.30 -6.91 3.74
C LEU A 76 5.92 -7.88 2.61
N LYS A 77 4.77 -7.64 1.99
CA LYS A 77 4.28 -8.37 0.83
C LYS A 77 4.33 -7.51 -0.41
N ARG A 78 5.01 -7.99 -1.44
CA ARG A 78 5.08 -7.36 -2.75
C ARG A 78 4.87 -8.40 -3.84
N GLU A 79 3.91 -8.15 -4.72
CA GLU A 79 3.72 -8.99 -5.89
C GLU A 79 4.84 -8.79 -6.90
N ARG A 80 5.18 -9.85 -7.61
CA ARG A 80 6.25 -9.81 -8.62
C ARG A 80 5.89 -8.84 -9.74
N GLY A 81 6.79 -7.91 -10.05
CA GLY A 81 6.59 -6.89 -11.09
C GLY A 81 5.79 -5.65 -10.64
N GLN A 82 5.27 -5.61 -9.42
CA GLN A 82 4.59 -4.45 -8.86
C GLN A 82 5.57 -3.54 -8.10
N LEU A 83 5.34 -2.23 -8.14
CA LEU A 83 6.07 -1.26 -7.31
C LEU A 83 5.43 -1.11 -5.94
N ASP A 84 4.12 -1.36 -5.85
CA ASP A 84 3.36 -1.23 -4.61
C ASP A 84 3.51 -2.49 -3.75
N ALA A 85 3.52 -2.31 -2.44
CA ALA A 85 3.61 -3.37 -1.44
C ALA A 85 2.67 -3.09 -0.28
N THR A 86 2.33 -4.13 0.49
CA THR A 86 1.61 -4.01 1.75
C THR A 86 2.55 -4.40 2.88
N LEU A 87 2.66 -3.54 3.89
CA LEU A 87 3.35 -3.81 5.15
C LEU A 87 2.31 -4.07 6.23
N PHE A 88 2.29 -5.30 6.72
CA PHE A 88 1.52 -5.67 7.89
C PHE A 88 2.37 -5.46 9.14
N VAL A 89 1.81 -4.80 10.17
CA VAL A 89 2.49 -4.43 11.42
C VAL A 89 1.66 -4.93 12.58
N THR A 90 2.25 -5.80 13.41
CA THR A 90 1.65 -6.27 14.66
C THR A 90 2.72 -6.40 15.73
N GLY A 91 2.35 -6.37 17.00
CA GLY A 91 3.29 -6.48 18.10
C GLY A 91 2.66 -6.17 19.45
N ARG A 92 3.42 -6.42 20.50
CA ARG A 92 3.00 -6.26 21.90
C ARG A 92 2.57 -4.83 22.22
N ASP A 93 3.30 -3.85 21.70
CA ASP A 93 3.07 -2.42 21.95
C ASP A 93 2.28 -1.74 20.82
N VAL A 94 1.76 -2.52 19.87
CA VAL A 94 0.93 -2.03 18.77
C VAL A 94 -0.54 -2.16 19.18
N GLU A 95 -1.22 -1.04 19.46
CA GLU A 95 -2.62 -1.03 19.91
C GLU A 95 -3.57 -1.75 18.95
N ARG A 96 -3.33 -1.62 17.66
CA ARG A 96 -4.11 -2.27 16.58
C ARG A 96 -3.18 -2.71 15.46
N GLU A 97 -3.42 -3.89 14.95
CA GLU A 97 -2.76 -4.35 13.73
C GLU A 97 -2.99 -3.36 12.60
N GLN A 98 -1.94 -3.06 11.87
CA GLN A 98 -1.95 -2.08 10.78
C GLN A 98 -1.57 -2.75 9.48
N GLN A 99 -2.26 -2.36 8.42
CA GLN A 99 -1.88 -2.69 7.05
C GLN A 99 -1.60 -1.39 6.31
N LEU A 100 -0.33 -1.18 5.97
CA LEU A 100 0.16 0.04 5.35
C LEU A 100 0.48 -0.21 3.89
N ALA A 101 -0.02 0.66 3.01
CA ALA A 101 0.35 0.65 1.60
C ALA A 101 1.66 1.40 1.41
N LEU A 102 2.59 0.76 0.72
CA LEU A 102 3.91 1.31 0.41
C LEU A 102 4.11 1.32 -1.10
N ARG A 103 4.87 2.29 -1.61
CA ARG A 103 5.39 2.33 -2.99
C ARG A 103 6.90 2.36 -2.99
N PHE A 104 7.50 1.50 -3.80
CA PHE A 104 8.94 1.52 -4.01
C PHE A 104 9.32 2.55 -5.07
N GLU A 105 10.12 3.52 -4.71
CA GLU A 105 10.67 4.53 -5.61
C GLU A 105 12.01 4.02 -6.17
N THR A 106 12.01 3.66 -7.44
CA THR A 106 13.18 3.04 -8.09
C THR A 106 14.38 3.98 -8.22
N GLU A 107 14.14 5.29 -8.35
CA GLU A 107 15.18 6.29 -8.49
C GLU A 107 15.99 6.48 -7.20
N THR A 108 15.32 6.46 -6.06
CA THR A 108 15.93 6.67 -4.73
C THR A 108 16.17 5.37 -3.98
N ALA A 109 15.66 4.23 -4.49
CA ALA A 109 15.62 2.94 -3.82
C ALA A 109 14.96 2.99 -2.42
N GLN A 110 13.94 3.82 -2.25
CA GLN A 110 13.24 4.04 -0.98
C GLN A 110 11.79 3.56 -1.05
N TRP A 111 11.27 3.20 0.11
CA TRP A 111 9.85 2.94 0.29
C TRP A 111 9.14 4.21 0.76
N ARG A 112 8.10 4.61 0.04
CA ARG A 112 7.22 5.71 0.44
C ARG A 112 5.92 5.15 1.01
N LEU A 113 5.55 5.61 2.20
CA LEU A 113 4.26 5.32 2.81
C LEU A 113 3.15 6.07 2.06
N LEU A 114 2.13 5.33 1.60
CA LEU A 114 0.95 5.87 0.92
C LEU A 114 -0.24 6.07 1.87
N GLY A 115 -0.25 5.37 3.01
CA GLY A 115 -1.32 5.40 4.00
C GLY A 115 -1.82 4.00 4.36
N ASN A 116 -3.04 3.92 4.91
CA ASN A 116 -3.68 2.66 5.22
C ASN A 116 -3.98 1.88 3.92
N ALA A 117 -3.65 0.57 3.89
CA ALA A 117 -3.76 -0.23 2.67
C ALA A 117 -5.22 -0.39 2.18
N GLU A 118 -6.18 -0.47 3.09
CA GLU A 118 -7.60 -0.56 2.74
C GLU A 118 -8.08 0.75 2.08
N GLU A 119 -7.74 1.90 2.67
CA GLU A 119 -8.12 3.21 2.15
C GLU A 119 -7.50 3.49 0.78
N VAL A 120 -6.19 3.20 0.63
CA VAL A 120 -5.46 3.35 -0.63
C VAL A 120 -6.03 2.42 -1.70
N GLY A 121 -6.32 1.17 -1.34
CA GLY A 121 -6.95 0.19 -2.22
C GLY A 121 -8.35 0.62 -2.67
N HIS A 122 -9.18 1.16 -1.76
CA HIS A 122 -10.49 1.71 -2.09
C HIS A 122 -10.39 2.92 -3.01
N THR A 123 -9.47 3.86 -2.73
CA THR A 123 -9.24 5.05 -3.57
C THR A 123 -8.81 4.66 -4.98
N ARG A 124 -7.90 3.71 -5.12
CA ARG A 124 -7.46 3.18 -6.41
C ARG A 124 -8.60 2.50 -7.17
N ALA A 125 -9.36 1.62 -6.51
CA ALA A 125 -10.48 0.93 -7.13
C ALA A 125 -11.60 1.89 -7.57
N ARG A 126 -11.88 2.93 -6.79
CA ARG A 126 -12.82 4.00 -7.16
C ARG A 126 -12.35 4.76 -8.39
N LYS A 127 -11.07 5.12 -8.42
CA LYS A 127 -10.48 5.79 -9.59
C LYS A 127 -10.58 4.93 -10.85
N GLU A 128 -10.21 3.66 -10.78
CA GLU A 128 -10.32 2.73 -11.93
C GLU A 128 -11.76 2.61 -12.46
N ILE A 129 -12.75 2.55 -11.56
CA ILE A 129 -14.17 2.56 -11.94
C ILE A 129 -14.56 3.87 -12.61
N LEU A 130 -14.17 5.02 -12.06
CA LEU A 130 -14.48 6.33 -12.62
C LEU A 130 -13.84 6.53 -13.99
N ASP A 131 -12.58 6.15 -14.16
CA ASP A 131 -11.85 6.26 -15.41
C ASP A 131 -12.52 5.38 -16.48
N LEU A 132 -12.86 4.12 -16.16
CA LEU A 132 -13.56 3.23 -17.08
C LEU A 132 -14.95 3.76 -17.48
N LEU A 133 -15.72 4.29 -16.53
CA LEU A 133 -17.03 4.88 -16.82
C LEU A 133 -16.92 6.13 -17.70
N ARG A 134 -15.83 6.89 -17.62
CA ARG A 134 -15.58 8.09 -18.43
C ARG A 134 -15.05 7.77 -19.82
N GLU A 135 -14.29 6.70 -19.96
CA GLU A 135 -13.70 6.25 -21.23
C GLU A 135 -14.66 5.41 -22.08
N HIS A 136 -15.77 4.94 -21.48
CA HIS A 136 -16.72 4.08 -22.18
C HIS A 136 -17.41 4.84 -23.34
N PRO A 137 -17.46 4.26 -24.56
CA PRO A 137 -18.02 4.94 -25.75
C PRO A 137 -19.46 5.40 -25.63
N GLN A 138 -20.23 4.77 -24.74
CA GLN A 138 -21.63 5.10 -24.45
C GLN A 138 -21.75 5.77 -23.08
N LEU A 139 -21.02 6.83 -22.88
CA LEU A 139 -20.93 7.59 -21.61
C LEU A 139 -22.29 7.89 -20.95
N GLN A 140 -23.34 8.13 -21.75
CA GLN A 140 -24.68 8.45 -21.25
C GLN A 140 -25.48 7.22 -20.80
N GLU A 141 -25.17 6.04 -21.31
CA GLU A 141 -25.86 4.80 -20.96
C GLU A 141 -25.34 4.16 -19.71
N GLY A 142 -24.07 4.44 -19.32
CA GLY A 142 -23.37 3.87 -18.17
C GLY A 142 -23.12 2.36 -18.30
N MET A 143 -22.59 1.75 -17.26
CA MET A 143 -22.24 0.33 -17.20
C MET A 143 -22.94 -0.39 -16.05
N ARG A 144 -23.26 -1.68 -16.26
CA ARG A 144 -23.78 -2.55 -15.18
C ARG A 144 -22.64 -3.04 -14.29
N PRO A 145 -22.88 -3.39 -13.01
CA PRO A 145 -21.84 -3.90 -12.10
C PRO A 145 -21.08 -5.12 -12.64
N ARG A 146 -21.74 -5.99 -13.40
CA ARG A 146 -21.09 -7.16 -14.00
C ARG A 146 -20.14 -6.77 -15.15
N GLU A 147 -20.53 -5.78 -15.95
CA GLU A 147 -19.72 -5.25 -17.04
C GLU A 147 -18.45 -4.58 -16.47
N LEU A 148 -18.61 -3.76 -15.42
CA LEU A 148 -17.52 -3.13 -14.70
C LEU A 148 -16.58 -4.15 -14.04
N ALA A 149 -17.14 -5.15 -13.35
CA ALA A 149 -16.36 -6.19 -12.71
C ALA A 149 -15.53 -7.00 -13.74
N GLY A 150 -16.14 -7.35 -14.87
CA GLY A 150 -15.46 -8.05 -15.97
C GLY A 150 -14.37 -7.22 -16.61
N ALA A 151 -14.64 -5.95 -16.93
CA ALA A 151 -13.66 -5.06 -17.55
C ALA A 151 -12.45 -4.75 -16.64
N LEU A 152 -12.65 -4.73 -15.32
CA LEU A 152 -11.61 -4.49 -14.32
C LEU A 152 -11.00 -5.79 -13.78
N GLU A 153 -11.42 -6.96 -14.26
CA GLU A 153 -11.00 -8.29 -13.79
C GLU A 153 -11.17 -8.45 -12.25
N LYS A 154 -12.23 -7.85 -11.68
CA LYS A 154 -12.51 -7.84 -10.24
C LYS A 154 -13.71 -8.70 -9.87
N ASN A 155 -13.78 -9.08 -8.61
CA ASN A 155 -14.91 -9.81 -8.06
C ASN A 155 -16.20 -8.97 -8.14
N TYR A 156 -17.29 -9.55 -8.68
CA TYR A 156 -18.59 -8.89 -8.85
C TYR A 156 -19.17 -8.35 -7.54
N HIS A 157 -19.12 -9.14 -6.45
CA HIS A 157 -19.69 -8.73 -5.17
C HIS A 157 -18.96 -7.54 -4.56
N THR A 158 -17.63 -7.55 -4.64
CA THR A 158 -16.77 -6.44 -4.18
C THR A 158 -17.03 -5.19 -5.01
N THR A 159 -17.08 -5.31 -6.35
CA THR A 159 -17.36 -4.18 -7.25
C THR A 159 -18.75 -3.60 -7.00
N ARG A 160 -19.78 -4.44 -6.82
CA ARG A 160 -21.13 -3.99 -6.53
C ARG A 160 -21.25 -3.26 -5.17
N SER A 161 -20.59 -3.78 -4.13
CA SER A 161 -20.55 -3.13 -2.81
C SER A 161 -19.86 -1.76 -2.89
N LEU A 162 -18.72 -1.69 -3.61
CA LEU A 162 -17.99 -0.45 -3.80
C LEU A 162 -18.81 0.60 -4.58
N LEU A 163 -19.52 0.19 -5.62
CA LEU A 163 -20.43 1.05 -6.38
C LEU A 163 -21.55 1.62 -5.49
N GLY A 164 -22.09 0.84 -4.56
CA GLY A 164 -23.04 1.35 -3.56
C GLY A 164 -22.44 2.47 -2.73
N LYS A 165 -21.24 2.27 -2.15
CA LYS A 165 -20.52 3.28 -1.38
C LYS A 165 -20.20 4.53 -2.23
N MET A 166 -19.90 4.37 -3.53
CA MET A 166 -19.62 5.48 -4.45
C MET A 166 -20.88 6.29 -4.78
N VAL A 167 -22.06 5.64 -4.84
CA VAL A 167 -23.35 6.34 -4.99
C VAL A 167 -23.65 7.16 -3.75
N ASP A 168 -23.50 6.58 -2.55
CA ASP A 168 -23.71 7.25 -1.26
C ASP A 168 -22.78 8.46 -1.11
N ALA A 169 -21.55 8.37 -1.65
CA ALA A 169 -20.57 9.47 -1.68
C ALA A 169 -20.79 10.48 -2.81
N GLY A 170 -21.76 10.26 -3.71
CA GLY A 170 -22.02 11.13 -4.86
C GLY A 170 -20.97 11.08 -5.98
N GLU A 171 -20.10 10.07 -5.95
CA GLU A 171 -19.02 9.89 -6.94
C GLU A 171 -19.51 9.30 -8.26
N VAL A 172 -20.58 8.51 -8.22
CA VAL A 172 -21.28 7.96 -9.39
C VAL A 172 -22.79 8.08 -9.19
N THR A 173 -23.54 8.12 -10.30
CA THR A 173 -25.00 8.13 -10.27
C THR A 173 -25.53 6.80 -10.78
N ARG A 174 -26.51 6.25 -10.06
CA ARG A 174 -27.22 5.05 -10.50
C ARG A 174 -28.44 5.41 -11.34
N VAL A 175 -28.47 4.92 -12.58
CA VAL A 175 -29.59 5.08 -13.50
C VAL A 175 -30.18 3.68 -13.81
N GLY A 176 -31.27 3.33 -13.17
CA GLY A 176 -31.84 1.98 -13.25
C GLY A 176 -30.89 0.90 -12.75
N SER A 177 -30.40 0.03 -13.64
CA SER A 177 -29.43 -1.04 -13.35
C SER A 177 -27.99 -0.68 -13.71
N ARG A 178 -27.74 0.55 -14.20
CA ARG A 178 -26.44 1.01 -14.67
C ARG A 178 -25.89 2.13 -13.79
N TYR A 179 -24.59 2.37 -13.87
CA TYR A 179 -23.85 3.41 -13.14
C TYR A 179 -23.16 4.32 -14.14
N VAL A 180 -23.22 5.63 -13.86
CA VAL A 180 -22.66 6.69 -14.71
C VAL A 180 -21.73 7.55 -13.87
N ALA A 181 -20.58 7.90 -14.41
CA ALA A 181 -19.70 8.89 -13.78
C ALA A 181 -20.21 10.31 -14.05
N PRO A 182 -20.13 11.23 -13.08
CA PRO A 182 -20.42 12.64 -13.33
C PRO A 182 -19.39 13.22 -14.31
N PRO A 183 -19.74 14.24 -15.11
CA PRO A 183 -18.80 14.94 -15.97
C PRO A 183 -17.66 15.54 -15.12
N LEU A 184 -16.45 15.59 -15.69
CA LEU A 184 -15.32 16.25 -15.04
C LEU A 184 -15.67 17.72 -14.82
N LYS A 185 -15.51 18.19 -13.58
CA LYS A 185 -15.58 19.62 -13.30
C LYS A 185 -14.45 20.33 -14.06
N PRO A 186 -14.68 21.46 -14.70
CA PRO A 186 -13.68 22.14 -15.53
C PRO A 186 -12.43 22.63 -14.77
N GLU A 187 -12.40 22.55 -13.47
CA GLU A 187 -11.28 22.99 -12.61
C GLU A 187 -10.05 22.07 -12.66
N HIS A 188 -10.12 20.92 -13.35
CA HIS A 188 -9.01 19.97 -13.45
C HIS A 188 -8.33 19.94 -14.83
N LEU A 189 -8.54 20.94 -15.66
CA LEU A 189 -7.68 21.15 -16.83
C LEU A 189 -6.37 21.76 -16.31
N PRO A 190 -5.18 21.18 -16.62
CA PRO A 190 -3.90 21.82 -16.29
C PRO A 190 -3.92 23.20 -16.92
N GLY A 191 -3.74 24.21 -16.06
CA GLY A 191 -3.84 25.61 -16.44
C GLY A 191 -2.95 25.89 -17.64
N ASN A 192 -3.58 26.44 -18.68
CA ASN A 192 -2.88 27.10 -19.76
C ASN A 192 -2.19 28.33 -19.16
N GLU A 193 -0.92 28.17 -18.80
CA GLU A 193 -0.08 29.29 -18.38
C GLU A 193 -0.08 30.29 -19.54
N THR A 194 -0.87 31.33 -19.38
CA THR A 194 -0.91 32.51 -20.24
C THR A 194 0.51 33.06 -20.28
N ARG A 195 1.18 32.88 -21.42
CA ARG A 195 2.44 33.56 -21.73
C ARG A 195 2.29 35.03 -21.41
N GLY A 196 3.01 35.47 -20.40
CA GLY A 196 3.13 36.87 -20.06
C GLY A 196 3.53 37.69 -21.28
N GLN A 197 2.74 38.71 -21.58
CA GLN A 197 3.12 39.72 -22.56
C GLN A 197 4.40 40.41 -22.07
N PRO A 198 5.35 40.71 -22.98
CA PRO A 198 6.53 41.47 -22.60
C PRO A 198 6.15 42.92 -22.28
N GLU A 199 6.45 43.34 -21.06
CA GLU A 199 6.34 44.75 -20.63
C GLU A 199 7.16 45.65 -21.56
N ARG A 200 6.51 46.62 -22.15
CA ARG A 200 7.18 47.69 -22.92
C ARG A 200 8.01 48.53 -21.96
N PHE A 201 9.30 48.51 -22.11
CA PHE A 201 10.25 49.36 -21.46
C PHE A 201 10.06 50.79 -22.01
N VAL A 202 9.47 51.68 -21.20
CA VAL A 202 9.40 53.13 -21.49
C VAL A 202 10.72 53.77 -21.03
N GLN A 203 11.54 54.16 -22.01
CA GLN A 203 12.72 54.98 -21.76
C GLN A 203 12.28 56.42 -21.42
N SER A 204 12.50 56.84 -20.18
CA SER A 204 12.41 58.26 -19.78
C SER A 204 13.76 58.92 -20.06
N THR A 205 13.86 59.71 -21.11
CA THR A 205 14.93 60.67 -21.37
C THR A 205 14.75 61.88 -20.48
N SER A 206 15.59 62.05 -19.47
CA SER A 206 15.76 63.30 -18.76
C SER A 206 16.83 64.15 -19.49
N ALA A 207 16.36 65.22 -20.09
CA ALA A 207 17.20 66.30 -20.58
C ALA A 207 17.64 67.18 -19.42
N THR A 208 18.95 67.37 -19.29
CA THR A 208 19.57 68.38 -18.45
C THR A 208 20.16 69.45 -19.38
N SER A 209 19.80 70.66 -19.13
CA SER A 209 20.54 71.88 -19.62
C SER A 209 20.14 73.09 -18.80
N PRO A 210 20.96 74.13 -18.80
CA PRO A 210 22.39 74.26 -18.56
C PRO A 210 22.69 74.78 -17.16
#